data_64cfbd3de4c204c14c82e300cacd15b6
#
_entry.id   64cfbd3de4c204c14c82e300cacd15b6
#
_cell.length_a   1.000
_cell.length_b   1.000
_cell.length_c   1.000
_cell.angle_alpha   90.00
_cell.angle_beta   90.00
_cell.angle_gamma   90.00
#
_symmetry.space_group_name_H-M   'P 1'
#
loop_
_entity.id
_entity.type
_entity.pdbx_description
1 polymer ?
#
loop_
_entity_poly.entity_id
_entity_poly.type
_entity_poly.pdbx_seq_one_letter_code
_entity_poly.pdbx_strand_id
1 'polypeptide(L)'
;AKASIAQYRPLENQTGTSFFHEVGYLSVTNNSDYYTNVETVQREYFPDAEHFSQKESAERFPYFNFPSDVKIIYQQTMGGYINPRIQIAAQNKSLEMYGGRIINDVVLEISQNDTSISVCTNNETLKCRKVVIATGAYANIGSLIPKEIEYEVVPHTVVYGEIAKQQLPSLNGMPSLSYRYGNDQMRYIYFMPPVLYPDGKHYVKIGHSFGDSLPINRESLTQWFKSEGDMTRVEWLTDTLKNLLPSINFNSFSSKSCVTSRSPTGKQYIDQFEGTQIFSLLADNGQCAKSADELGYIAKEFVLNGCFPKQFNKEDFRLQYSCQ
;
A
#
# COMPACT_ATOMS: atom_id res chain seq x y z
N ALA A 1 9.35 2.08 6.63
CA ALA A 1 9.76 1.80 5.24
C ALA A 1 11.25 1.38 5.16
N LYS A 2 12.22 2.18 5.65
CA LYS A 2 13.67 1.89 5.54
C LYS A 2 14.02 0.50 6.09
N ALA A 3 13.52 0.11 7.26
CA ALA A 3 13.74 -1.21 7.84
C ALA A 3 13.13 -2.32 6.95
N SER A 4 11.92 -2.12 6.41
CA SER A 4 11.30 -3.09 5.49
C SER A 4 12.12 -3.28 4.21
N ILE A 5 12.61 -2.17 3.60
CA ILE A 5 13.43 -2.25 2.40
C ILE A 5 14.70 -3.08 2.64
N ALA A 6 15.30 -3.00 3.82
CA ALA A 6 16.46 -3.81 4.19
C ALA A 6 16.14 -5.33 4.21
N GLN A 7 14.87 -5.72 4.38
CA GLN A 7 14.45 -7.12 4.36
C GLN A 7 14.06 -7.63 2.96
N TYR A 8 13.88 -6.74 1.98
CA TYR A 8 13.39 -7.15 0.66
C TYR A 8 14.40 -8.07 -0.06
N ARG A 9 15.67 -7.68 -0.16
CA ARG A 9 16.69 -8.50 -0.82
C ARG A 9 16.95 -9.85 -0.13
N PRO A 10 17.03 -9.93 1.23
CA PRO A 10 17.03 -11.22 1.92
C PRO A 10 15.84 -12.12 1.54
N LEU A 11 14.62 -11.59 1.51
CA LEU A 11 13.43 -12.37 1.16
C LEU A 11 13.44 -12.80 -0.32
N GLU A 12 13.82 -11.91 -1.23
CA GLU A 12 13.99 -12.23 -2.66
C GLU A 12 14.99 -13.36 -2.86
N ASN A 13 16.15 -13.29 -2.22
CA ASN A 13 17.21 -14.31 -2.30
C ASN A 13 16.74 -15.64 -1.72
N GLN A 14 16.09 -15.64 -0.55
CA GLN A 14 15.58 -16.83 0.10
C GLN A 14 14.55 -17.55 -0.76
N THR A 15 13.69 -16.79 -1.45
CA THR A 15 12.54 -17.33 -2.19
C THR A 15 12.78 -17.47 -3.69
N GLY A 16 13.91 -16.95 -4.21
CA GLY A 16 14.21 -16.95 -5.63
C GLY A 16 13.25 -16.06 -6.44
N THR A 17 12.78 -14.95 -5.84
CA THR A 17 11.84 -14.00 -6.47
C THR A 17 12.51 -12.64 -6.67
N SER A 18 11.87 -11.76 -7.44
CA SER A 18 12.25 -10.35 -7.56
C SER A 18 11.00 -9.50 -7.57
N PHE A 19 10.77 -8.74 -6.52
CA PHE A 19 9.57 -7.92 -6.35
C PHE A 19 9.87 -6.44 -6.07
N PHE A 20 11.07 -6.11 -5.57
CA PHE A 20 11.48 -4.73 -5.34
C PHE A 20 12.35 -4.22 -6.48
N HIS A 21 11.85 -3.21 -7.16
CA HIS A 21 12.50 -2.57 -8.31
C HIS A 21 12.94 -1.16 -7.93
N GLU A 22 14.25 -0.99 -7.75
CA GLU A 22 14.88 0.26 -7.32
C GLU A 22 15.15 1.15 -8.54
N VAL A 23 14.10 1.78 -9.04
CA VAL A 23 14.11 2.64 -10.23
C VAL A 23 14.14 4.14 -9.88
N GLY A 24 14.23 4.46 -8.59
CA GLY A 24 14.12 5.82 -8.09
C GLY A 24 12.67 6.24 -7.81
N TYR A 25 12.56 7.37 -7.09
CA TYR A 25 11.29 7.97 -6.70
C TYR A 25 11.34 9.48 -6.78
N LEU A 26 10.34 10.08 -7.42
CA LEU A 26 10.17 11.52 -7.51
C LEU A 26 9.06 12.00 -6.57
N SER A 27 9.36 12.99 -5.74
CA SER A 27 8.37 13.79 -5.04
C SER A 27 8.21 15.11 -5.77
N VAL A 28 7.05 15.33 -6.39
CA VAL A 28 6.78 16.49 -7.26
C VAL A 28 5.68 17.33 -6.64
N THR A 29 5.92 18.64 -6.46
CA THR A 29 4.92 19.54 -5.88
C THR A 29 5.20 21.01 -6.19
N ASN A 30 4.17 21.84 -6.21
CA ASN A 30 4.28 23.28 -6.13
C ASN A 30 3.83 23.86 -4.76
N ASN A 31 3.42 22.99 -3.83
CA ASN A 31 3.07 23.38 -2.46
C ASN A 31 4.35 23.52 -1.62
N SER A 32 4.64 24.74 -1.17
CA SER A 32 5.88 25.04 -0.45
C SER A 32 5.97 24.35 0.91
N ASP A 33 4.87 24.26 1.65
CA ASP A 33 4.85 23.62 2.98
C ASP A 33 5.08 22.11 2.86
N TYR A 34 4.41 21.50 1.88
CA TYR A 34 4.62 20.08 1.60
C TYR A 34 6.07 19.81 1.15
N TYR A 35 6.62 20.65 0.27
CA TYR A 35 8.01 20.54 -0.16
C TYR A 35 8.98 20.59 1.02
N THR A 36 8.83 21.60 1.90
CA THR A 36 9.69 21.76 3.09
C THR A 36 9.62 20.55 4.03
N ASN A 37 8.41 20.01 4.24
CA ASN A 37 8.24 18.81 5.06
C ASN A 37 8.93 17.59 4.44
N VAL A 38 8.77 17.38 3.14
CA VAL A 38 9.43 16.27 2.43
C VAL A 38 10.94 16.45 2.44
N GLU A 39 11.43 17.65 2.16
CA GLU A 39 12.86 17.99 2.19
C GLU A 39 13.49 17.72 3.56
N THR A 40 12.82 18.09 4.64
CA THR A 40 13.29 17.83 6.01
C THR A 40 13.50 16.33 6.26
N VAL A 41 12.51 15.52 5.91
CA VAL A 41 12.60 14.06 6.03
C VAL A 41 13.69 13.49 5.11
N GLN A 42 13.80 14.00 3.88
CA GLN A 42 14.80 13.54 2.93
C GLN A 42 16.23 13.84 3.42
N ARG A 43 16.50 15.02 3.92
CA ARG A 43 17.82 15.39 4.46
C ARG A 43 18.26 14.50 5.62
N GLU A 44 17.32 14.08 6.46
CA GLU A 44 17.59 13.23 7.61
C GLU A 44 17.85 11.76 7.21
N TYR A 45 17.03 11.21 6.31
CA TYR A 45 17.04 9.77 6.02
C TYR A 45 17.68 9.40 4.69
N PHE A 46 17.77 10.35 3.74
CA PHE A 46 18.25 10.16 2.37
C PHE A 46 19.07 11.38 1.92
N PRO A 47 20.24 11.63 2.52
CA PRO A 47 21.03 12.85 2.27
C PRO A 47 21.50 12.98 0.81
N ASP A 48 21.53 11.87 0.06
CA ASP A 48 21.93 11.85 -1.36
C ASP A 48 20.76 12.15 -2.32
N ALA A 49 19.59 12.55 -1.80
CA ALA A 49 18.47 12.94 -2.64
C ALA A 49 18.79 14.23 -3.41
N GLU A 50 18.49 14.22 -4.69
CA GLU A 50 18.75 15.34 -5.60
C GLU A 50 17.53 16.27 -5.69
N HIS A 51 17.75 17.55 -5.85
CA HIS A 51 16.70 18.57 -5.96
C HIS A 51 16.73 19.16 -7.36
N PHE A 52 15.58 19.14 -8.05
CA PHE A 52 15.46 19.62 -9.42
C PHE A 52 14.41 20.72 -9.54
N SER A 53 14.71 21.70 -10.39
CA SER A 53 13.69 22.52 -11.04
C SER A 53 12.95 21.69 -12.11
N GLN A 54 11.80 22.19 -12.58
CA GLN A 54 11.09 21.58 -13.69
C GLN A 54 11.98 21.43 -14.94
N LYS A 55 12.81 22.44 -15.25
CA LYS A 55 13.72 22.42 -16.41
C LYS A 55 14.74 21.28 -16.31
N GLU A 56 15.44 21.17 -15.18
CA GLU A 56 16.43 20.10 -14.96
C GLU A 56 15.77 18.71 -15.00
N SER A 57 14.56 18.61 -14.45
CA SER A 57 13.77 17.39 -14.51
C SER A 57 13.38 17.00 -15.95
N ALA A 58 13.04 17.97 -16.80
CA ALA A 58 12.70 17.73 -18.19
C ALA A 58 13.90 17.22 -19.03
N GLU A 59 15.10 17.63 -18.67
CA GLU A 59 16.33 17.13 -19.29
C GLU A 59 16.63 15.67 -18.87
N ARG A 60 16.40 15.34 -17.60
CA ARG A 60 16.71 14.00 -17.03
C ARG A 60 15.60 12.98 -17.25
N PHE A 61 14.34 13.40 -17.20
CA PHE A 61 13.13 12.56 -17.32
C PHE A 61 12.20 13.10 -18.41
N PRO A 62 12.61 13.11 -19.69
CA PRO A 62 11.93 13.82 -20.78
C PRO A 62 10.55 13.27 -21.13
N TYR A 63 10.16 12.14 -20.58
CA TYR A 63 8.83 11.57 -20.74
C TYR A 63 7.77 12.21 -19.81
N PHE A 64 8.18 12.86 -18.70
CA PHE A 64 7.24 13.55 -17.82
C PHE A 64 7.02 15.00 -18.24
N ASN A 65 5.77 15.42 -18.22
CA ASN A 65 5.37 16.82 -18.44
C ASN A 65 4.83 17.40 -17.13
N PHE A 66 5.63 18.24 -16.49
CA PHE A 66 5.26 18.97 -15.28
C PHE A 66 5.10 20.46 -15.56
N PRO A 67 4.19 21.18 -14.84
CA PRO A 67 4.12 22.63 -14.85
C PRO A 67 5.46 23.28 -14.42
N SER A 68 5.70 24.52 -14.88
CA SER A 68 6.98 25.21 -14.65
C SER A 68 7.26 25.61 -13.20
N ASP A 69 6.23 25.64 -12.36
CA ASP A 69 6.28 26.07 -10.96
C ASP A 69 6.49 24.93 -9.95
N VAL A 70 6.70 23.70 -10.41
CA VAL A 70 6.97 22.57 -9.51
C VAL A 70 8.40 22.53 -9.02
N LYS A 71 8.56 22.02 -7.81
CA LYS A 71 9.82 21.60 -7.20
C LYS A 71 9.84 20.07 -7.12
N ILE A 72 10.98 19.47 -7.34
CA ILE A 72 11.13 18.03 -7.45
C ILE A 72 12.28 17.56 -6.56
N ILE A 73 12.02 16.53 -5.77
CA ILE A 73 13.04 15.82 -5.02
C ILE A 73 13.13 14.41 -5.60
N TYR A 74 14.32 14.01 -6.02
CA TYR A 74 14.60 12.70 -6.56
C TYR A 74 15.42 11.86 -5.59
N GLN A 75 14.86 10.76 -5.15
CA GLN A 75 15.53 9.75 -4.37
C GLN A 75 15.91 8.59 -5.27
N GLN A 76 17.17 8.47 -5.62
CA GLN A 76 17.65 7.42 -6.50
C GLN A 76 17.77 6.09 -5.77
N THR A 77 18.43 6.09 -4.61
CA THR A 77 18.67 4.89 -3.80
C THR A 77 17.50 4.61 -2.87
N MET A 78 17.16 3.32 -2.68
CA MET A 78 16.02 2.86 -1.86
C MET A 78 14.67 3.41 -2.34
N GLY A 79 14.63 4.12 -3.47
CA GLY A 79 13.43 4.62 -4.14
C GLY A 79 12.99 3.68 -5.26
N GLY A 80 11.69 3.54 -5.46
CA GLY A 80 11.18 2.67 -6.52
C GLY A 80 9.79 2.11 -6.22
N TYR A 81 9.54 0.88 -6.65
CA TYR A 81 8.26 0.23 -6.42
C TYR A 81 8.40 -1.24 -6.05
N ILE A 82 7.36 -1.75 -5.42
CA ILE A 82 7.19 -3.16 -5.11
C ILE A 82 6.14 -3.73 -6.06
N ASN A 83 6.39 -4.94 -6.60
CA ASN A 83 5.31 -5.74 -7.17
C ASN A 83 4.62 -6.52 -6.03
N PRO A 84 3.43 -6.09 -5.56
CA PRO A 84 2.82 -6.66 -4.37
C PRO A 84 2.38 -8.11 -4.55
N ARG A 85 2.06 -8.54 -5.78
CA ARG A 85 1.69 -9.94 -6.05
C ARG A 85 2.87 -10.87 -5.85
N ILE A 86 4.04 -10.47 -6.37
CA ILE A 86 5.26 -11.27 -6.22
C ILE A 86 5.76 -11.22 -4.77
N GLN A 87 5.65 -10.07 -4.08
CA GLN A 87 6.00 -9.96 -2.67
C GLN A 87 5.15 -10.89 -1.80
N ILE A 88 3.83 -10.90 -1.98
CA ILE A 88 2.94 -11.80 -1.24
C ILE A 88 3.28 -13.27 -1.54
N ALA A 89 3.55 -13.61 -2.79
CA ALA A 89 3.97 -14.96 -3.16
C ALA A 89 5.30 -15.35 -2.50
N ALA A 90 6.26 -14.42 -2.41
CA ALA A 90 7.52 -14.62 -1.70
C ALA A 90 7.30 -14.85 -0.21
N GLN A 91 6.48 -14.04 0.44
CA GLN A 91 6.12 -14.19 1.87
C GLN A 91 5.42 -15.52 2.13
N ASN A 92 4.48 -15.92 1.27
CA ASN A 92 3.81 -17.22 1.37
C ASN A 92 4.80 -18.39 1.23
N LYS A 93 5.69 -18.33 0.24
CA LYS A 93 6.75 -19.32 0.07
C LYS A 93 7.67 -19.41 1.29
N SER A 94 8.08 -18.26 1.82
CA SER A 94 8.88 -18.21 3.04
C SER A 94 8.15 -18.82 4.23
N LEU A 95 6.85 -18.50 4.41
CA LEU A 95 6.02 -19.09 5.47
C LEU A 95 6.01 -20.62 5.38
N GLU A 96 5.80 -21.19 4.18
CA GLU A 96 5.79 -22.64 3.96
C GLU A 96 7.15 -23.28 4.22
N MET A 97 8.26 -22.61 3.84
CA MET A 97 9.63 -23.07 4.15
C MET A 97 9.89 -23.19 5.66
N TYR A 98 9.22 -22.40 6.48
CA TYR A 98 9.26 -22.48 7.94
C TYR A 98 8.16 -23.36 8.55
N GLY A 99 7.46 -24.15 7.74
CA GLY A 99 6.43 -25.10 8.19
C GLY A 99 5.06 -24.48 8.45
N GLY A 100 4.83 -23.24 8.02
CA GLY A 100 3.51 -22.61 8.06
C GLY A 100 2.55 -23.25 7.03
N ARG A 101 1.25 -23.15 7.29
CA ARG A 101 0.20 -23.59 6.36
C ARG A 101 -0.61 -22.39 5.87
N ILE A 102 -0.93 -22.40 4.59
CA ILE A 102 -1.87 -21.45 3.97
C ILE A 102 -3.16 -22.21 3.70
N ILE A 103 -4.26 -21.71 4.27
CA ILE A 103 -5.59 -22.28 4.08
C ILE A 103 -6.41 -21.28 3.26
N ASN A 104 -6.75 -21.69 2.05
CA ASN A 104 -7.55 -20.85 1.15
C ASN A 104 -9.03 -21.04 1.44
N ASP A 105 -9.50 -20.42 2.53
CA ASP A 105 -10.87 -20.52 3.00
C ASP A 105 -11.34 -19.21 3.65
N VAL A 106 -12.62 -19.09 3.89
CA VAL A 106 -13.25 -17.94 4.54
C VAL A 106 -13.46 -18.25 6.02
N VAL A 107 -12.93 -17.41 6.90
CA VAL A 107 -13.23 -17.47 8.33
C VAL A 107 -14.64 -16.92 8.55
N LEU A 108 -15.48 -17.71 9.21
CA LEU A 108 -16.86 -17.39 9.52
C LEU A 108 -17.03 -16.90 10.95
N GLU A 109 -16.26 -17.46 11.88
CA GLU A 109 -16.37 -17.16 13.31
C GLU A 109 -15.03 -17.36 14.01
N ILE A 110 -14.77 -16.53 15.01
CA ILE A 110 -13.67 -16.68 15.97
C ILE A 110 -14.29 -16.66 17.36
N SER A 111 -14.12 -17.73 18.11
CA SER A 111 -14.60 -17.85 19.49
C SER A 111 -13.47 -18.26 20.43
N GLN A 112 -13.44 -17.67 21.62
CA GLN A 112 -12.44 -17.97 22.63
C GLN A 112 -13.11 -18.53 23.88
N ASN A 113 -12.53 -19.59 24.44
CA ASN A 113 -12.83 -20.09 25.78
C ASN A 113 -11.57 -20.00 26.66
N ASP A 114 -11.63 -20.52 27.88
CA ASP A 114 -10.55 -20.43 28.87
C ASP A 114 -9.23 -21.09 28.43
N THR A 115 -9.28 -22.03 27.50
CA THR A 115 -8.12 -22.87 27.13
C THR A 115 -7.63 -22.68 25.70
N SER A 116 -8.48 -22.22 24.80
CA SER A 116 -8.18 -22.16 23.36
C SER A 116 -9.07 -21.19 22.61
N ILE A 117 -8.63 -20.84 21.40
CA ILE A 117 -9.43 -20.13 20.42
C ILE A 117 -9.80 -21.11 19.30
N SER A 118 -11.06 -21.08 18.92
CA SER A 118 -11.59 -21.81 17.76
C SER A 118 -11.80 -20.82 16.61
N VAL A 119 -11.23 -21.14 15.46
CA VAL A 119 -11.40 -20.40 14.20
C VAL A 119 -12.19 -21.30 13.26
N CYS A 120 -13.45 -20.97 13.05
CA CYS A 120 -14.35 -21.71 12.17
C CYS A 120 -14.28 -21.17 10.75
N THR A 121 -14.04 -22.05 9.78
CA THR A 121 -14.04 -21.73 8.35
C THR A 121 -15.18 -22.47 7.65
N ASN A 122 -15.33 -22.31 6.34
CA ASN A 122 -16.33 -23.08 5.58
C ASN A 122 -16.09 -24.59 5.66
N ASN A 123 -14.84 -25.03 5.78
CA ASN A 123 -14.47 -26.44 5.62
C ASN A 123 -13.97 -27.10 6.90
N GLU A 124 -13.40 -26.35 7.84
CA GLU A 124 -12.80 -26.90 9.05
C GLU A 124 -12.89 -25.93 10.24
N THR A 125 -12.69 -26.47 11.44
CA THR A 125 -12.49 -25.67 12.66
C THR A 125 -11.07 -25.88 13.18
N LEU A 126 -10.32 -24.81 13.25
CA LEU A 126 -8.94 -24.79 13.75
C LEU A 126 -8.92 -24.39 15.22
N LYS A 127 -8.07 -25.05 16.00
CA LYS A 127 -7.80 -24.66 17.40
C LYS A 127 -6.40 -24.05 17.50
N CYS A 128 -6.30 -22.92 18.15
CA CYS A 128 -5.05 -22.21 18.34
C CYS A 128 -4.98 -21.53 19.70
N ARG A 129 -3.80 -21.08 20.07
CA ARG A 129 -3.55 -20.33 21.31
C ARG A 129 -3.66 -18.82 21.14
N LYS A 130 -3.38 -18.33 19.96
CA LYS A 130 -3.40 -16.91 19.62
C LYS A 130 -3.88 -16.73 18.18
N VAL A 131 -4.59 -15.63 17.92
CA VAL A 131 -5.08 -15.23 16.59
C VAL A 131 -4.64 -13.83 16.31
N VAL A 132 -4.15 -13.58 15.09
CA VAL A 132 -3.93 -12.20 14.57
C VAL A 132 -4.95 -11.94 13.47
N ILE A 133 -5.76 -10.91 13.64
CA ILE A 133 -6.74 -10.48 12.64
C ILE A 133 -6.10 -9.42 11.76
N ALA A 134 -5.93 -9.74 10.48
CA ALA A 134 -5.35 -8.89 9.44
C ALA A 134 -6.27 -8.78 8.22
N THR A 135 -7.57 -8.67 8.44
CA THR A 135 -8.62 -8.74 7.42
C THR A 135 -8.86 -7.42 6.66
N GLY A 136 -8.01 -6.40 6.90
CA GLY A 136 -8.08 -5.11 6.21
C GLY A 136 -9.45 -4.47 6.34
N ALA A 137 -10.05 -4.08 5.22
CA ALA A 137 -11.33 -3.39 5.18
C ALA A 137 -12.53 -4.21 5.71
N TYR A 138 -12.39 -5.51 5.89
CA TYR A 138 -13.46 -6.38 6.38
C TYR A 138 -13.48 -6.55 7.91
N ALA A 139 -12.63 -5.89 8.68
CA ALA A 139 -12.50 -6.11 10.12
C ALA A 139 -13.84 -5.95 10.88
N ASN A 140 -14.51 -4.80 10.78
CA ASN A 140 -15.81 -4.57 11.43
C ASN A 140 -16.97 -5.28 10.69
N ILE A 141 -16.81 -5.50 9.38
CA ILE A 141 -17.90 -6.03 8.53
C ILE A 141 -18.07 -7.54 8.69
N GLY A 142 -16.98 -8.23 9.02
CA GLY A 142 -16.95 -9.70 9.09
C GLY A 142 -17.44 -10.27 10.42
N SER A 143 -17.71 -9.45 11.43
CA SER A 143 -18.04 -9.88 12.81
C SER A 143 -17.00 -10.84 13.42
N LEU A 144 -15.75 -10.69 12.99
CA LEU A 144 -14.64 -11.54 13.43
C LEU A 144 -13.87 -10.97 14.62
N ILE A 145 -14.07 -9.68 14.91
CA ILE A 145 -13.41 -8.99 16.02
C ILE A 145 -14.30 -8.99 17.27
N PRO A 146 -13.72 -9.11 18.47
CA PRO A 146 -14.48 -9.14 19.73
C PRO A 146 -15.25 -7.86 20.02
N LYS A 147 -14.77 -6.73 19.54
CA LYS A 147 -15.38 -5.40 19.72
C LYS A 147 -15.08 -4.55 18.50
N GLU A 148 -16.07 -3.78 18.06
CA GLU A 148 -15.96 -2.89 16.91
C GLU A 148 -14.91 -1.80 17.14
N ILE A 149 -14.03 -1.62 16.16
CA ILE A 149 -12.93 -0.64 16.19
C ILE A 149 -13.30 0.59 15.36
N GLU A 150 -12.75 1.73 15.77
CA GLU A 150 -12.90 2.98 15.02
C GLU A 150 -11.93 3.00 13.86
N TYR A 151 -12.45 2.82 12.64
CA TYR A 151 -11.70 3.02 11.40
C TYR A 151 -12.64 3.30 10.23
N GLU A 152 -12.10 3.99 9.24
CA GLU A 152 -12.80 4.33 8.00
C GLU A 152 -12.32 3.41 6.88
N VAL A 153 -13.26 2.86 6.12
CA VAL A 153 -12.96 2.18 4.84
C VAL A 153 -13.10 3.18 3.72
N VAL A 154 -12.01 3.41 2.98
CA VAL A 154 -11.92 4.44 1.94
C VAL A 154 -11.74 3.76 0.58
N PRO A 155 -12.78 3.79 -0.27
CA PRO A 155 -12.69 3.30 -1.65
C PRO A 155 -11.77 4.17 -2.49
N HIS A 156 -11.11 3.57 -3.48
CA HIS A 156 -10.23 4.24 -4.44
C HIS A 156 -10.36 3.62 -5.83
N THR A 157 -10.14 4.44 -6.82
CA THR A 157 -10.06 4.05 -8.24
C THR A 157 -8.62 4.19 -8.73
N VAL A 158 -8.15 3.24 -9.52
CA VAL A 158 -6.85 3.28 -10.18
C VAL A 158 -7.02 3.04 -11.67
N VAL A 159 -6.16 3.68 -12.46
CA VAL A 159 -6.14 3.53 -13.92
C VAL A 159 -4.82 2.92 -14.37
N TYR A 160 -4.89 2.05 -15.35
CA TYR A 160 -3.78 1.42 -16.03
C TYR A 160 -3.75 1.88 -17.49
N GLY A 161 -2.59 2.38 -17.94
CA GLY A 161 -2.34 2.64 -19.35
C GLY A 161 -1.43 1.56 -19.94
N GLU A 162 -1.93 0.81 -20.93
CA GLU A 162 -1.15 -0.22 -21.61
C GLU A 162 -0.07 0.41 -22.50
N ILE A 163 1.19 0.03 -22.29
CA ILE A 163 2.34 0.52 -23.05
C ILE A 163 2.67 -0.44 -24.17
N ALA A 164 2.82 0.09 -25.37
CA ALA A 164 3.29 -0.68 -26.52
C ALA A 164 4.73 -1.19 -26.29
N LYS A 165 5.00 -2.45 -26.60
CA LYS A 165 6.33 -3.08 -26.38
C LYS A 165 7.48 -2.29 -27.01
N GLN A 166 7.23 -1.64 -28.13
CA GLN A 166 8.23 -0.84 -28.85
C GLN A 166 8.68 0.40 -28.08
N GLN A 167 7.85 0.90 -27.14
CA GLN A 167 8.16 2.07 -26.33
C GLN A 167 8.89 1.73 -25.02
N LEU A 168 8.89 0.48 -24.57
CA LEU A 168 9.51 0.06 -23.32
C LEU A 168 11.00 0.44 -23.19
N PRO A 169 11.84 0.30 -24.26
CA PRO A 169 13.25 0.67 -24.15
C PRO A 169 13.47 2.15 -23.79
N SER A 170 12.64 3.07 -24.28
CA SER A 170 12.74 4.50 -23.98
C SER A 170 12.26 4.86 -22.57
N LEU A 171 11.59 3.94 -21.87
CA LEU A 171 11.04 4.08 -20.52
C LEU A 171 11.86 3.31 -19.47
N ASN A 172 12.97 2.71 -19.89
CA ASN A 172 13.83 1.97 -18.96
C ASN A 172 14.38 2.90 -17.88
N GLY A 173 14.28 2.47 -16.61
CA GLY A 173 14.70 3.30 -15.48
C GLY A 173 13.74 4.44 -15.13
N MET A 174 12.53 4.49 -15.71
CA MET A 174 11.50 5.46 -15.33
C MET A 174 11.18 5.34 -13.83
N PRO A 175 11.32 6.43 -13.03
CA PRO A 175 11.05 6.38 -11.61
C PRO A 175 9.55 6.32 -11.32
N SER A 176 9.20 5.79 -10.14
CA SER A 176 7.89 6.02 -9.55
C SER A 176 7.79 7.46 -9.03
N LEU A 177 6.58 7.99 -8.88
CA LEU A 177 6.42 9.32 -8.32
C LEU A 177 5.15 9.49 -7.46
N SER A 178 5.21 10.50 -6.59
CA SER A 178 4.03 11.19 -6.08
C SER A 178 4.00 12.61 -6.64
N TYR A 179 2.82 13.06 -7.03
CA TYR A 179 2.63 14.39 -7.58
C TYR A 179 1.49 15.10 -6.86
N ARG A 180 1.85 16.17 -6.17
CA ARG A 180 0.92 17.02 -5.44
C ARG A 180 0.96 18.42 -6.01
N TYR A 181 -0.13 18.84 -6.66
CA TYR A 181 -0.24 20.14 -7.29
C TYR A 181 -1.32 21.00 -6.63
N GLY A 182 -0.94 22.20 -6.16
CA GLY A 182 -1.84 23.10 -5.43
C GLY A 182 -2.13 22.66 -4.00
N ASN A 183 -3.08 23.34 -3.38
CA ASN A 183 -3.54 23.06 -2.00
C ASN A 183 -4.71 22.06 -1.95
N ASP A 184 -5.22 21.69 -3.12
CA ASP A 184 -6.35 20.75 -3.24
C ASP A 184 -5.86 19.31 -3.08
N GLN A 185 -6.38 18.60 -2.07
CA GLN A 185 -6.11 17.17 -1.87
C GLN A 185 -6.56 16.32 -3.07
N MET A 186 -7.52 16.81 -3.85
CA MET A 186 -8.01 16.18 -5.08
C MET A 186 -6.94 16.08 -6.18
N ARG A 187 -5.82 16.80 -6.06
CA ARG A 187 -4.73 16.81 -7.02
C ARG A 187 -3.50 16.01 -6.57
N TYR A 188 -3.63 15.18 -5.55
CA TYR A 188 -2.56 14.28 -5.15
C TYR A 188 -2.74 12.93 -5.84
N ILE A 189 -1.78 12.62 -6.70
CA ILE A 189 -1.68 11.32 -7.39
C ILE A 189 -0.38 10.61 -7.05
N TYR A 190 -0.39 9.30 -7.22
CA TYR A 190 0.82 8.50 -7.33
C TYR A 190 0.87 7.80 -8.69
N PHE A 191 2.07 7.55 -9.15
CA PHE A 191 2.33 6.90 -10.43
C PHE A 191 3.37 5.80 -10.28
N MET A 192 3.16 4.70 -11.00
CA MET A 192 4.11 3.60 -11.12
C MET A 192 4.53 3.44 -12.58
N PRO A 193 5.84 3.23 -12.82
CA PRO A 193 6.39 3.03 -14.15
C PRO A 193 5.87 1.75 -14.79
N PRO A 194 6.26 1.44 -16.05
CA PRO A 194 5.81 0.23 -16.73
C PRO A 194 6.16 -1.05 -15.96
N VAL A 195 5.15 -1.83 -15.63
CA VAL A 195 5.28 -3.13 -14.95
C VAL A 195 4.64 -4.21 -15.81
N LEU A 196 5.29 -5.37 -15.92
CA LEU A 196 4.70 -6.55 -16.54
C LEU A 196 3.60 -7.15 -15.65
N TYR A 197 2.42 -7.34 -16.25
CA TYR A 197 1.26 -7.94 -15.60
C TYR A 197 1.05 -9.39 -16.03
N PRO A 198 0.21 -10.18 -15.30
CA PRO A 198 0.01 -11.60 -15.59
C PRO A 198 -0.55 -11.93 -16.99
N ASP A 199 -1.19 -10.95 -17.62
CA ASP A 199 -1.67 -11.06 -19.02
C ASP A 199 -0.58 -10.90 -20.08
N GLY A 200 0.69 -10.74 -19.65
CA GLY A 200 1.85 -10.57 -20.53
C GLY A 200 2.01 -9.15 -21.10
N LYS A 201 1.23 -8.21 -20.65
CA LYS A 201 1.28 -6.80 -21.08
C LYS A 201 1.96 -5.91 -20.04
N HIS A 202 2.45 -4.76 -20.49
CA HIS A 202 3.06 -3.77 -19.62
C HIS A 202 2.10 -2.59 -19.41
N TYR A 203 1.95 -2.21 -18.16
CA TYR A 203 1.10 -1.08 -17.80
C TYR A 203 1.86 -0.11 -16.91
N VAL A 204 1.67 1.18 -17.14
CA VAL A 204 1.84 2.19 -16.11
C VAL A 204 0.56 2.26 -15.29
N LYS A 205 0.68 2.64 -14.03
CA LYS A 205 -0.47 2.77 -13.13
C LYS A 205 -0.49 4.14 -12.49
N ILE A 206 -1.66 4.76 -12.44
CA ILE A 206 -1.93 6.00 -11.74
C ILE A 206 -3.10 5.80 -10.76
N GLY A 207 -3.01 6.41 -9.60
CA GLY A 207 -4.07 6.46 -8.61
C GLY A 207 -4.03 7.75 -7.81
N HIS A 208 -4.99 7.92 -6.92
CA HIS A 208 -5.15 9.13 -6.09
C HIS A 208 -5.21 8.80 -4.60
N SER A 209 -5.05 9.81 -3.74
CA SER A 209 -5.00 9.63 -2.28
C SER A 209 -6.29 9.98 -1.54
N PHE A 210 -7.24 10.64 -2.20
CA PHE A 210 -8.57 10.89 -1.63
C PHE A 210 -9.53 9.75 -1.95
N GLY A 211 -10.56 9.57 -1.10
CA GLY A 211 -11.51 8.47 -1.27
C GLY A 211 -12.60 8.75 -2.28
N ASP A 212 -13.15 7.69 -2.83
CA ASP A 212 -14.40 7.71 -3.56
C ASP A 212 -15.57 7.55 -2.56
N SER A 213 -16.76 7.99 -2.90
CA SER A 213 -17.92 7.86 -2.04
C SER A 213 -18.60 6.51 -2.26
N LEU A 214 -18.74 5.75 -1.19
CA LEU A 214 -19.42 4.45 -1.21
C LEU A 214 -20.02 4.15 0.17
N PRO A 215 -21.31 3.78 0.26
CA PRO A 215 -21.87 3.20 1.47
C PRO A 215 -21.14 1.88 1.80
N ILE A 216 -20.60 1.76 3.01
CA ILE A 216 -19.77 0.61 3.37
C ILE A 216 -20.57 -0.41 4.18
N ASN A 217 -20.85 -1.54 3.54
CA ASN A 217 -21.32 -2.78 4.15
C ASN A 217 -20.68 -3.95 3.39
N ARG A 218 -20.91 -5.17 3.83
CA ARG A 218 -20.31 -6.38 3.22
C ARG A 218 -20.62 -6.52 1.73
N GLU A 219 -21.84 -6.25 1.35
CA GLU A 219 -22.29 -6.40 -0.04
C GLU A 219 -21.69 -5.30 -0.93
N SER A 220 -21.84 -4.03 -0.56
CA SER A 220 -21.31 -2.90 -1.32
C SER A 220 -19.79 -2.97 -1.46
N LEU A 221 -19.07 -3.36 -0.40
CA LEU A 221 -17.62 -3.53 -0.46
C LEU A 221 -17.22 -4.68 -1.39
N THR A 222 -17.96 -5.80 -1.36
CA THR A 222 -17.72 -6.93 -2.27
C THR A 222 -18.00 -6.56 -3.73
N GLN A 223 -19.06 -5.80 -3.99
CA GLN A 223 -19.35 -5.28 -5.32
C GLN A 223 -18.30 -4.27 -5.80
N TRP A 224 -17.86 -3.40 -4.90
CA TRP A 224 -16.78 -2.45 -5.21
C TRP A 224 -15.52 -3.15 -5.70
N PHE A 225 -15.03 -4.18 -5.00
CA PHE A 225 -13.85 -4.96 -5.41
C PHE A 225 -13.99 -5.66 -6.77
N LYS A 226 -15.23 -5.85 -7.25
CA LYS A 226 -15.51 -6.44 -8.57
C LYS A 226 -15.71 -5.38 -9.65
N SER A 227 -15.79 -4.10 -9.28
CA SER A 227 -16.05 -3.00 -10.20
C SER A 227 -14.78 -2.46 -10.85
N GLU A 228 -14.96 -1.57 -11.79
CA GLU A 228 -13.88 -0.78 -12.40
C GLU A 228 -13.61 0.53 -11.67
N GLY A 229 -14.28 0.77 -10.53
CA GLY A 229 -14.19 1.99 -9.75
C GLY A 229 -15.18 3.07 -10.16
N ASP A 230 -14.97 4.29 -9.71
CA ASP A 230 -15.78 5.47 -10.06
C ASP A 230 -15.38 5.99 -11.44
N MET A 231 -16.33 6.03 -12.38
CA MET A 231 -16.07 6.40 -13.77
C MET A 231 -15.60 7.86 -13.92
N THR A 232 -16.07 8.76 -13.06
CA THR A 232 -15.59 10.16 -13.04
C THR A 232 -14.10 10.22 -12.68
N ARG A 233 -13.67 9.36 -11.76
CA ARG A 233 -12.26 9.21 -11.40
C ARG A 233 -11.45 8.55 -12.51
N VAL A 234 -12.01 7.58 -13.20
CA VAL A 234 -11.39 6.93 -14.36
C VAL A 234 -11.08 7.95 -15.45
N GLU A 235 -12.04 8.80 -15.80
CA GLU A 235 -11.87 9.86 -16.81
C GLU A 235 -10.76 10.84 -16.37
N TRP A 236 -10.87 11.39 -15.17
CA TRP A 236 -9.87 12.33 -14.63
C TRP A 236 -8.46 11.74 -14.56
N LEU A 237 -8.30 10.51 -14.06
CA LEU A 237 -6.99 9.85 -13.98
C LEU A 237 -6.44 9.52 -15.36
N THR A 238 -7.28 9.13 -16.31
CA THR A 238 -6.86 8.86 -17.69
C THR A 238 -6.33 10.14 -18.36
N ASP A 239 -7.03 11.25 -18.21
CA ASP A 239 -6.59 12.52 -18.77
C ASP A 239 -5.34 13.05 -18.05
N THR A 240 -5.25 12.87 -16.74
CA THR A 240 -4.05 13.19 -15.96
C THR A 240 -2.85 12.38 -16.45
N LEU A 241 -3.04 11.08 -16.69
CA LEU A 241 -1.98 10.20 -17.19
C LEU A 241 -1.50 10.60 -18.59
N LYS A 242 -2.42 10.93 -19.52
CA LYS A 242 -2.08 11.43 -20.85
C LYS A 242 -1.30 12.75 -20.79
N ASN A 243 -1.73 13.66 -19.92
CA ASN A 243 -1.06 14.95 -19.74
C ASN A 243 0.32 14.81 -19.08
N LEU A 244 0.47 13.85 -18.17
CA LEU A 244 1.75 13.56 -17.51
C LEU A 244 2.77 12.93 -18.47
N LEU A 245 2.31 12.11 -19.42
CA LEU A 245 3.12 11.34 -20.36
C LEU A 245 2.71 11.61 -21.83
N PRO A 246 2.84 12.86 -22.34
CA PRO A 246 2.31 13.25 -23.64
C PRO A 246 3.00 12.57 -24.83
N SER A 247 4.22 12.10 -24.66
CA SER A 247 5.00 11.39 -25.68
C SER A 247 4.68 9.89 -25.78
N ILE A 248 3.84 9.36 -24.86
CA ILE A 248 3.52 7.94 -24.81
C ILE A 248 2.22 7.65 -25.56
N ASN A 249 2.30 6.73 -26.50
CA ASN A 249 1.12 6.19 -27.17
C ASN A 249 0.60 4.97 -26.39
N PHE A 250 -0.52 5.14 -25.72
CA PHE A 250 -1.17 4.05 -24.99
C PHE A 250 -2.01 3.20 -25.94
N ASN A 251 -1.88 1.87 -25.86
CA ASN A 251 -2.71 0.94 -26.64
C ASN A 251 -4.15 0.93 -26.13
N SER A 252 -4.32 0.99 -24.80
CA SER A 252 -5.63 0.95 -24.14
C SER A 252 -5.54 1.50 -22.73
N PHE A 253 -6.68 1.80 -22.13
CA PHE A 253 -6.83 2.11 -20.71
C PHE A 253 -7.80 1.12 -20.09
N SER A 254 -7.53 0.78 -18.84
CA SER A 254 -8.41 -0.01 -17.98
C SER A 254 -8.35 0.53 -16.54
N SER A 255 -9.32 0.19 -15.74
CA SER A 255 -9.38 0.62 -14.35
C SER A 255 -9.68 -0.53 -13.40
N LYS A 256 -9.41 -0.31 -12.13
CA LYS A 256 -9.76 -1.22 -11.04
C LYS A 256 -10.04 -0.41 -9.78
N SER A 257 -10.97 -0.93 -9.01
CA SER A 257 -11.26 -0.49 -7.67
C SER A 257 -10.25 -1.06 -6.66
N CYS A 258 -10.00 -0.33 -5.60
CA CYS A 258 -9.31 -0.80 -4.40
C CYS A 258 -9.85 -0.06 -3.18
N VAL A 259 -9.37 -0.42 -2.00
CA VAL A 259 -9.72 0.27 -0.75
C VAL A 259 -8.50 0.42 0.13
N THR A 260 -8.56 1.42 1.02
CA THR A 260 -7.68 1.54 2.17
C THR A 260 -8.52 1.59 3.43
N SER A 261 -7.92 1.26 4.57
CA SER A 261 -8.56 1.38 5.89
C SER A 261 -7.75 2.37 6.73
N ARG A 262 -8.42 3.41 7.23
CA ARG A 262 -7.78 4.51 7.94
C ARG A 262 -8.23 4.55 9.39
N SER A 263 -7.26 4.59 10.31
CA SER A 263 -7.53 4.92 11.71
C SER A 263 -7.61 6.43 11.91
N PRO A 264 -8.30 6.93 12.95
CA PRO A 264 -8.34 8.36 13.28
C PRO A 264 -6.95 8.96 13.55
N THR A 265 -6.04 8.14 14.09
CA THR A 265 -4.67 8.56 14.41
C THR A 265 -3.71 8.57 13.23
N GLY A 266 -4.09 7.97 12.09
CA GLY A 266 -3.20 7.72 10.96
C GLY A 266 -2.13 6.66 11.24
N LYS A 267 -2.22 5.93 12.37
CA LYS A 267 -1.32 4.82 12.75
C LYS A 267 -2.02 3.48 12.57
N GLN A 268 -1.27 2.43 12.34
CA GLN A 268 -1.79 1.07 12.28
C GLN A 268 -2.23 0.59 13.66
N TYR A 269 -3.20 -0.30 13.72
CA TYR A 269 -3.59 -0.99 14.93
C TYR A 269 -2.81 -2.30 15.07
N ILE A 270 -1.85 -2.32 16.01
CA ILE A 270 -1.12 -3.52 16.43
C ILE A 270 -1.34 -3.65 17.93
N ASP A 271 -2.43 -4.30 18.32
CA ASP A 271 -2.83 -4.38 19.72
C ASP A 271 -3.58 -5.68 20.00
N GLN A 272 -3.89 -5.92 21.25
CA GLN A 272 -4.64 -7.07 21.74
C GLN A 272 -6.03 -6.63 22.15
N PHE A 273 -7.06 -7.35 21.72
CA PHE A 273 -8.41 -7.14 22.25
C PHE A 273 -8.45 -7.54 23.72
N GLU A 274 -8.94 -6.62 24.56
CA GLU A 274 -8.91 -6.77 26.00
C GLU A 274 -9.59 -8.07 26.47
N GLY A 275 -8.96 -8.77 27.43
CA GLY A 275 -9.46 -10.04 27.95
C GLY A 275 -9.34 -11.23 27.00
N THR A 276 -8.70 -11.08 25.85
CA THR A 276 -8.60 -12.15 24.85
C THR A 276 -7.15 -12.48 24.47
N GLN A 277 -6.94 -13.55 23.71
CA GLN A 277 -5.70 -13.84 22.99
C GLN A 277 -5.84 -13.58 21.48
N ILE A 278 -6.70 -12.62 21.14
CA ILE A 278 -6.94 -12.16 19.77
C ILE A 278 -6.25 -10.80 19.59
N PHE A 279 -5.44 -10.68 18.56
CA PHE A 279 -4.63 -9.51 18.24
C PHE A 279 -5.08 -8.89 16.91
N SER A 280 -4.82 -7.61 16.74
CA SER A 280 -5.07 -6.87 15.51
C SER A 280 -3.77 -6.56 14.77
N LEU A 281 -3.81 -6.57 13.44
CA LEU A 281 -2.88 -5.93 12.52
C LEU A 281 -3.72 -5.29 11.41
N LEU A 282 -4.27 -4.11 11.69
CA LEU A 282 -5.33 -3.46 10.91
C LEU A 282 -5.01 -1.98 10.64
N ALA A 283 -5.86 -1.30 9.88
CA ALA A 283 -5.74 0.11 9.51
C ALA A 283 -4.45 0.43 8.75
N ASP A 284 -4.41 0.03 7.46
CA ASP A 284 -3.24 0.21 6.59
C ASP A 284 -2.90 1.69 6.28
N ASN A 285 -3.85 2.60 6.44
CA ASN A 285 -3.74 4.04 6.15
C ASN A 285 -3.22 4.35 4.73
N GLY A 286 -3.38 3.40 3.78
CA GLY A 286 -2.89 3.51 2.42
C GLY A 286 -1.36 3.48 2.28
N GLN A 287 -0.62 3.06 3.30
CA GLN A 287 0.84 3.17 3.34
C GLN A 287 1.57 1.87 3.69
N CYS A 288 0.86 0.79 3.98
CA CYS A 288 1.48 -0.42 4.53
C CYS A 288 2.32 -1.22 3.54
N ALA A 289 2.11 -1.12 2.22
CA ALA A 289 2.91 -1.88 1.26
C ALA A 289 4.42 -1.69 1.48
N LYS A 290 4.87 -0.46 1.70
CA LYS A 290 6.28 -0.12 1.92
C LYS A 290 6.80 -0.41 3.34
N SER A 291 5.94 -0.76 4.29
CA SER A 291 6.27 -0.97 5.70
C SER A 291 5.79 -2.32 6.25
N ALA A 292 5.23 -3.17 5.39
CA ALA A 292 4.58 -4.42 5.80
C ALA A 292 5.50 -5.35 6.60
N ASP A 293 6.77 -5.51 6.19
CA ASP A 293 7.71 -6.38 6.87
C ASP A 293 8.02 -5.89 8.29
N GLU A 294 8.24 -4.58 8.47
CA GLU A 294 8.50 -4.00 9.80
C GLU A 294 7.25 -4.05 10.70
N LEU A 295 6.06 -3.80 10.14
CA LEU A 295 4.80 -3.95 10.88
C LEU A 295 4.58 -5.40 11.31
N GLY A 296 4.90 -6.36 10.43
CA GLY A 296 4.88 -7.78 10.74
C GLY A 296 5.87 -8.15 11.85
N TYR A 297 7.07 -7.56 11.83
CA TYR A 297 8.06 -7.74 12.89
C TYR A 297 7.57 -7.21 14.24
N ILE A 298 7.00 -6.00 14.27
CA ILE A 298 6.42 -5.41 15.49
C ILE A 298 5.29 -6.30 16.02
N ALA A 299 4.36 -6.70 15.15
CA ALA A 299 3.25 -7.57 15.52
C ALA A 299 3.75 -8.93 16.08
N LYS A 300 4.76 -9.54 15.44
CA LYS A 300 5.39 -10.79 15.90
C LYS A 300 5.97 -10.64 17.31
N GLU A 301 6.76 -9.59 17.57
CA GLU A 301 7.35 -9.36 18.91
C GLU A 301 6.23 -9.19 19.95
N PHE A 302 5.20 -8.40 19.65
CA PHE A 302 4.10 -8.20 20.58
C PHE A 302 3.28 -9.47 20.82
N VAL A 303 2.92 -10.18 19.75
CA VAL A 303 2.11 -11.41 19.87
C VAL A 303 2.85 -12.53 20.61
N LEU A 304 4.15 -12.73 20.33
CA LEU A 304 4.92 -13.83 20.90
C LEU A 304 5.49 -13.49 22.27
N ASN A 305 6.04 -12.29 22.45
CA ASN A 305 6.83 -11.89 23.59
C ASN A 305 6.11 -10.88 24.52
N GLY A 306 4.93 -10.36 24.13
CA GLY A 306 4.15 -9.41 24.90
C GLY A 306 4.75 -8.00 24.94
N CYS A 307 5.76 -7.69 24.13
CA CYS A 307 6.46 -6.42 24.15
C CYS A 307 6.67 -5.85 22.76
N PHE A 308 6.72 -4.54 22.66
CA PHE A 308 7.11 -3.83 21.44
C PHE A 308 8.64 -3.70 21.37
N PRO A 309 9.24 -3.70 20.16
CA PRO A 309 10.63 -3.31 19.99
C PRO A 309 10.87 -1.89 20.54
N LYS A 310 12.02 -1.66 21.19
CA LYS A 310 12.32 -0.44 21.97
C LYS A 310 12.16 0.87 21.21
N GLN A 311 12.32 0.86 19.88
CA GLN A 311 12.21 2.03 19.02
C GLN A 311 10.75 2.45 18.72
N PHE A 312 9.75 1.66 19.15
CA PHE A 312 8.34 1.94 18.91
C PHE A 312 7.59 2.10 20.23
N ASN A 313 6.77 3.14 20.31
CA ASN A 313 5.86 3.32 21.42
C ASN A 313 4.57 2.53 21.17
N LYS A 314 4.22 1.62 22.06
CA LYS A 314 3.00 0.80 21.97
C LYS A 314 1.73 1.65 21.84
N GLU A 315 1.66 2.78 22.55
CA GLU A 315 0.50 3.67 22.54
C GLU A 315 0.17 4.23 21.15
N ASP A 316 1.17 4.35 20.25
CA ASP A 316 0.96 4.78 18.86
C ASP A 316 0.13 3.77 18.05
N PHE A 317 0.09 2.51 18.46
CA PHE A 317 -0.53 1.39 17.73
C PHE A 317 -1.79 0.85 18.43
N ARG A 318 -2.25 1.55 19.47
CA ARG A 318 -3.36 1.10 20.30
C ARG A 318 -4.68 1.12 19.56
N LEU A 319 -5.50 0.09 19.78
CA LEU A 319 -6.88 0.01 19.28
C LEU A 319 -7.72 1.17 19.82
N GLN A 320 -8.43 1.81 18.93
CA GLN A 320 -9.52 2.73 19.27
C GLN A 320 -10.85 2.06 18.91
N TYR A 321 -11.81 2.18 19.80
CA TYR A 321 -13.12 1.55 19.66
C TYR A 321 -14.17 2.56 19.27
N SER A 322 -15.10 2.16 18.42
CA SER A 322 -16.28 2.98 18.10
C SER A 322 -17.05 3.31 19.37
N CYS A 323 -17.43 4.60 19.52
CA CYS A 323 -18.37 4.98 20.56
C CYS A 323 -19.71 4.30 20.30
N GLN A 324 -20.21 3.56 21.28
CA GLN A 324 -21.56 2.99 21.24
C GLN A 324 -22.62 4.07 21.40
#